data_cb0f52b700371a4c26083f77f3283066
#
_entry.id   cb0f52b700371a4c26083f77f3283066
#
_cell.length_a   1.000
_cell.length_b   1.000
_cell.length_c   1.000
_cell.angle_alpha   90.00
_cell.angle_beta   90.00
_cell.angle_gamma   90.00
#
_symmetry.space_group_name_H-M   'P 1'
#
loop_
_entity.id
_entity.type
_entity.pdbx_description
1 polymer ?
#
loop_
_entity_poly.entity_id
_entity_poly.type
_entity_poly.pdbx_seq_one_letter_code
_entity_poly.pdbx_strand_id
1 'polypeptide(L)'
;MELLKDFDPFDIFDAEAARLDAFFSGLDAAGWDRPSRCAGWSVRDVLGHLAGEELYNHAALDGTVQQLMTRLAGEGVTGFNDFNEWCVRQRRAVPLTEVLAEWREKNGETRARMRALGRDATLDTLAGPYPVGDQTFHYDSEYATHADDVGAPVTEAEVEGRTLWRVAVGRFALEEQDAKIQVEQPADHIWVNADGHEATLSYPEFVNATVGRPDERTDPRIAGALRCLA
;
A
#
# COMPACT_ATOMS: atom_id res chain seq x y z
N MET A 1 7.40 2.15 18.61
CA MET A 1 6.60 2.83 17.58
C MET A 1 6.58 4.36 17.74
N GLU A 2 7.75 4.91 18.00
CA GLU A 2 7.93 6.37 18.14
C GLU A 2 7.64 7.10 16.80
N LEU A 3 8.01 6.48 15.66
CA LEU A 3 7.87 7.07 14.33
C LEU A 3 6.41 7.34 13.89
N LEU A 4 5.46 6.53 14.35
CA LEU A 4 4.07 6.54 13.90
C LEU A 4 3.09 7.12 14.94
N LYS A 5 3.58 7.60 16.09
CA LYS A 5 2.73 8.01 17.22
C LYS A 5 1.83 9.21 16.93
N ASP A 6 2.31 10.11 16.08
CA ASP A 6 1.62 11.38 15.77
C ASP A 6 0.63 11.25 14.60
N PHE A 7 0.48 10.05 14.04
CA PHE A 7 -0.42 9.76 12.92
C PHE A 7 -1.55 8.81 13.35
N ASP A 8 -2.76 9.08 12.89
CA ASP A 8 -3.88 8.15 13.04
C ASP A 8 -4.03 7.32 11.77
N PRO A 9 -3.72 5.98 11.81
CA PRO A 9 -3.79 5.15 10.62
C PRO A 9 -5.21 5.05 10.07
N PHE A 10 -6.23 5.06 10.92
CA PHE A 10 -7.60 4.91 10.45
C PHE A 10 -8.10 6.13 9.68
N ASP A 11 -7.69 7.34 10.10
CA ASP A 11 -8.04 8.58 9.39
C ASP A 11 -7.28 8.68 8.06
N ILE A 12 -6.02 8.20 8.01
CA ILE A 12 -5.23 8.13 6.78
C ILE A 12 -5.88 7.14 5.80
N PHE A 13 -6.26 5.94 6.28
CA PHE A 13 -6.90 4.93 5.43
C PHE A 13 -8.22 5.44 4.84
N ASP A 14 -9.04 6.10 5.66
CA ASP A 14 -10.28 6.73 5.18
C ASP A 14 -10.00 7.81 4.12
N ALA A 15 -8.98 8.64 4.30
CA ALA A 15 -8.62 9.69 3.35
C ALA A 15 -8.12 9.14 2.01
N GLU A 16 -7.23 8.14 2.02
CA GLU A 16 -6.71 7.54 0.79
C GLU A 16 -7.78 6.71 0.06
N ALA A 17 -8.65 5.99 0.78
CA ALA A 17 -9.79 5.30 0.18
C ALA A 17 -10.78 6.29 -0.46
N ALA A 18 -11.08 7.40 0.20
CA ALA A 18 -11.95 8.44 -0.35
C ALA A 18 -11.35 9.10 -1.60
N ARG A 19 -10.01 9.30 -1.63
CA ARG A 19 -9.27 9.82 -2.79
C ARG A 19 -9.44 8.91 -4.00
N LEU A 20 -9.20 7.59 -3.81
CA LEU A 20 -9.35 6.60 -4.86
C LEU A 20 -10.81 6.51 -5.33
N ASP A 21 -11.79 6.54 -4.42
CA ASP A 21 -13.20 6.50 -4.77
C ASP A 21 -13.64 7.72 -5.60
N ALA A 22 -13.22 8.90 -5.21
CA ALA A 22 -13.48 10.14 -5.97
C ALA A 22 -12.84 10.08 -7.36
N PHE A 23 -11.60 9.59 -7.46
CA PHE A 23 -10.90 9.42 -8.72
C PHE A 23 -11.61 8.43 -9.63
N PHE A 24 -11.89 7.22 -9.16
CA PHE A 24 -12.57 6.17 -9.93
C PHE A 24 -13.97 6.58 -10.37
N SER A 25 -14.70 7.30 -9.52
CA SER A 25 -16.04 7.80 -9.86
C SER A 25 -16.05 8.86 -10.96
N GLY A 26 -14.95 9.56 -11.16
CA GLY A 26 -14.79 10.62 -12.17
C GLY A 26 -14.30 10.13 -13.54
N LEU A 27 -13.96 8.83 -13.68
CA LEU A 27 -13.37 8.31 -14.92
C LEU A 27 -14.41 8.02 -15.98
N ASP A 28 -14.10 8.38 -17.22
CA ASP A 28 -14.75 7.89 -18.41
C ASP A 28 -14.16 6.53 -18.86
N ALA A 29 -14.72 5.95 -19.92
CA ALA A 29 -14.28 4.65 -20.45
C ALA A 29 -12.78 4.66 -20.84
N ALA A 30 -12.30 5.73 -21.45
CA ALA A 30 -10.90 5.84 -21.86
C ALA A 30 -9.96 5.97 -20.65
N GLY A 31 -10.40 6.64 -19.57
CA GLY A 31 -9.67 6.76 -18.33
C GLY A 31 -9.42 5.42 -17.66
N TRP A 32 -10.36 4.49 -17.74
CA TRP A 32 -10.22 3.14 -17.18
C TRP A 32 -9.20 2.26 -17.92
N ASP A 33 -9.07 2.42 -19.23
CA ASP A 33 -8.14 1.64 -20.04
C ASP A 33 -6.73 2.24 -20.09
N ARG A 34 -6.54 3.39 -19.48
CA ARG A 34 -5.23 4.06 -19.41
C ARG A 34 -4.22 3.19 -18.65
N PRO A 35 -2.95 3.08 -19.11
CA PRO A 35 -1.89 2.43 -18.34
C PRO A 35 -1.70 3.10 -16.97
N SER A 36 -1.47 2.31 -15.94
CA SER A 36 -1.02 2.76 -14.64
C SER A 36 0.52 2.73 -14.55
N ARG A 37 1.09 3.10 -13.41
CA ARG A 37 2.52 2.91 -13.13
C ARG A 37 2.87 1.47 -12.75
N CYS A 38 1.87 0.62 -12.46
CA CYS A 38 2.07 -0.80 -12.28
C CYS A 38 2.29 -1.47 -13.63
N ALA A 39 3.46 -2.08 -13.84
CA ALA A 39 3.83 -2.68 -15.13
C ALA A 39 2.79 -3.72 -15.59
N GLY A 40 2.23 -3.53 -16.78
CA GLY A 40 1.24 -4.43 -17.37
C GLY A 40 -0.20 -4.26 -16.88
N TRP A 41 -0.47 -3.28 -15.99
CA TRP A 41 -1.80 -3.00 -15.45
C TRP A 41 -2.36 -1.67 -15.95
N SER A 42 -3.63 -1.69 -16.33
CA SER A 42 -4.43 -0.48 -16.54
C SER A 42 -4.96 0.06 -15.21
N VAL A 43 -5.59 1.24 -15.23
CA VAL A 43 -6.31 1.80 -14.07
C VAL A 43 -7.40 0.84 -13.59
N ARG A 44 -8.10 0.17 -14.51
CA ARG A 44 -9.08 -0.88 -14.20
C ARG A 44 -8.45 -2.06 -13.47
N ASP A 45 -7.26 -2.49 -13.87
CA ASP A 45 -6.55 -3.60 -13.23
C ASP A 45 -6.15 -3.25 -11.79
N VAL A 46 -5.74 -2.00 -11.54
CA VAL A 46 -5.47 -1.50 -10.17
C VAL A 46 -6.73 -1.57 -9.30
N LEU A 47 -7.90 -1.15 -9.80
CA LEU A 47 -9.16 -1.34 -9.06
C LEU A 47 -9.43 -2.84 -8.81
N GLY A 48 -9.19 -3.70 -9.81
CA GLY A 48 -9.36 -5.14 -9.67
C GLY A 48 -8.44 -5.76 -8.61
N HIS A 49 -7.20 -5.26 -8.51
CA HIS A 49 -6.26 -5.63 -7.46
C HIS A 49 -6.78 -5.18 -6.07
N LEU A 50 -7.09 -3.88 -5.90
CA LEU A 50 -7.59 -3.34 -4.64
C LEU A 50 -8.88 -4.03 -4.14
N ALA A 51 -9.79 -4.38 -5.04
CA ALA A 51 -10.98 -5.16 -4.70
C ALA A 51 -10.63 -6.61 -4.30
N GLY A 52 -9.57 -7.17 -4.90
CA GLY A 52 -9.15 -8.55 -4.67
C GLY A 52 -8.38 -8.74 -3.38
N GLU A 53 -7.55 -7.80 -3.00
CA GLU A 53 -6.78 -7.89 -1.75
C GLU A 53 -7.66 -7.87 -0.51
N GLU A 54 -8.89 -7.35 -0.60
CA GLU A 54 -9.87 -7.40 0.48
C GLU A 54 -10.20 -8.83 0.92
N LEU A 55 -9.93 -9.84 0.08
CA LEU A 55 -10.00 -11.25 0.50
C LEU A 55 -9.00 -11.56 1.61
N TYR A 56 -7.78 -11.04 1.50
CA TYR A 56 -6.77 -11.19 2.54
C TYR A 56 -7.12 -10.36 3.77
N ASN A 57 -7.57 -9.12 3.58
CA ASN A 57 -7.93 -8.22 4.67
C ASN A 57 -9.06 -8.81 5.53
N HIS A 58 -10.10 -9.33 4.90
CA HIS A 58 -11.19 -10.02 5.60
C HIS A 58 -10.73 -11.32 6.26
N ALA A 59 -9.89 -12.11 5.60
CA ALA A 59 -9.34 -13.33 6.20
C ALA A 59 -8.49 -13.03 7.45
N ALA A 60 -7.73 -11.93 7.45
CA ALA A 60 -6.98 -11.47 8.63
C ALA A 60 -7.92 -11.03 9.76
N LEU A 61 -8.98 -10.29 9.44
CA LEU A 61 -10.02 -9.88 10.40
C LEU A 61 -10.82 -11.04 10.98
N ASP A 62 -10.99 -12.13 10.22
CA ASP A 62 -11.75 -13.32 10.58
C ASP A 62 -10.89 -14.43 11.19
N GLY A 63 -9.56 -14.27 11.23
CA GLY A 63 -8.64 -15.33 11.70
C GLY A 63 -8.60 -16.54 10.76
N THR A 64 -8.81 -16.35 9.45
CA THR A 64 -8.91 -17.42 8.45
C THR A 64 -7.82 -17.37 7.36
N VAL A 65 -6.73 -16.64 7.60
CA VAL A 65 -5.64 -16.45 6.63
C VAL A 65 -5.09 -17.78 6.11
N GLN A 66 -4.85 -18.76 6.99
CA GLN A 66 -4.31 -20.07 6.60
C GLN A 66 -5.28 -20.86 5.69
N GLN A 67 -6.58 -20.70 5.90
CA GLN A 67 -7.61 -21.31 5.05
C GLN A 67 -7.61 -20.66 3.66
N LEU A 68 -7.50 -19.33 3.60
CA LEU A 68 -7.36 -18.58 2.35
C LEU A 68 -6.12 -19.04 1.59
N MET A 69 -4.96 -19.09 2.24
CA MET A 69 -3.70 -19.51 1.60
C MET A 69 -3.77 -20.94 1.09
N THR A 70 -4.37 -21.87 1.84
CA THR A 70 -4.56 -23.26 1.40
C THR A 70 -5.41 -23.34 0.14
N ARG A 71 -6.52 -22.56 0.08
CA ARG A 71 -7.37 -22.50 -1.10
C ARG A 71 -6.61 -21.95 -2.31
N LEU A 72 -5.91 -20.83 -2.15
CA LEU A 72 -5.16 -20.18 -3.21
C LEU A 72 -4.03 -21.05 -3.75
N ALA A 73 -3.33 -21.77 -2.88
CA ALA A 73 -2.31 -22.74 -3.27
C ALA A 73 -2.91 -23.89 -4.14
N GLY A 74 -4.14 -24.32 -3.84
CA GLY A 74 -4.89 -25.27 -4.66
C GLY A 74 -5.23 -24.75 -6.06
N GLU A 75 -5.26 -23.43 -6.24
CA GLU A 75 -5.44 -22.73 -7.52
C GLU A 75 -4.11 -22.34 -8.19
N GLY A 76 -2.96 -22.75 -7.63
CA GLY A 76 -1.62 -22.45 -8.14
C GLY A 76 -1.09 -21.06 -7.79
N VAL A 77 -1.67 -20.38 -6.80
CA VAL A 77 -1.24 -19.07 -6.32
C VAL A 77 -0.27 -19.28 -5.15
N THR A 78 1.00 -18.89 -5.32
CA THR A 78 2.08 -19.27 -4.39
C THR A 78 2.92 -18.09 -3.88
N GLY A 79 2.38 -16.91 -3.82
CA GLY A 79 3.09 -15.73 -3.30
C GLY A 79 2.33 -14.46 -3.56
N PHE A 80 2.82 -13.35 -3.04
CA PHE A 80 2.13 -12.07 -3.15
C PHE A 80 1.94 -11.63 -4.61
N ASN A 81 2.97 -11.74 -5.44
CA ASN A 81 2.85 -11.37 -6.85
C ASN A 81 1.81 -12.23 -7.58
N ASP A 82 1.81 -13.55 -7.33
CA ASP A 82 0.81 -14.47 -7.92
C ASP A 82 -0.60 -14.12 -7.42
N PHE A 83 -0.73 -13.76 -6.15
CA PHE A 83 -2.00 -13.35 -5.55
C PHE A 83 -2.51 -12.05 -6.18
N ASN A 84 -1.66 -11.03 -6.33
CA ASN A 84 -2.01 -9.77 -6.95
C ASN A 84 -2.49 -9.96 -8.39
N GLU A 85 -1.74 -10.73 -9.19
CA GLU A 85 -2.15 -11.09 -10.56
C GLU A 85 -3.43 -11.94 -10.60
N TRP A 86 -3.62 -12.82 -9.63
CA TRP A 86 -4.85 -13.60 -9.50
C TRP A 86 -6.05 -12.68 -9.22
N CYS A 87 -5.92 -11.72 -8.30
CA CYS A 87 -6.96 -10.74 -7.98
C CYS A 87 -7.40 -9.96 -9.23
N VAL A 88 -6.43 -9.49 -10.01
CA VAL A 88 -6.68 -8.78 -11.27
C VAL A 88 -7.39 -9.68 -12.28
N ARG A 89 -6.86 -10.91 -12.53
CA ARG A 89 -7.44 -11.83 -13.51
C ARG A 89 -8.90 -12.20 -13.21
N GLN A 90 -9.23 -12.40 -11.93
CA GLN A 90 -10.60 -12.74 -11.52
C GLN A 90 -11.60 -11.63 -11.86
N ARG A 91 -11.13 -10.37 -11.97
CA ARG A 91 -12.00 -9.20 -12.16
C ARG A 91 -11.97 -8.60 -13.56
N ARG A 92 -11.06 -9.02 -14.44
CA ARG A 92 -10.96 -8.47 -15.81
C ARG A 92 -12.25 -8.62 -16.62
N ALA A 93 -12.99 -9.72 -16.45
CA ALA A 93 -14.24 -9.99 -17.17
C ALA A 93 -15.50 -9.54 -16.41
N VAL A 94 -15.38 -9.09 -15.17
CA VAL A 94 -16.50 -8.62 -14.36
C VAL A 94 -16.87 -7.20 -14.80
N PRO A 95 -18.16 -6.82 -14.89
CA PRO A 95 -18.54 -5.45 -15.15
C PRO A 95 -17.88 -4.46 -14.18
N LEU A 96 -17.35 -3.37 -14.70
CA LEU A 96 -16.59 -2.40 -13.93
C LEU A 96 -17.37 -1.83 -12.73
N THR A 97 -18.67 -1.59 -12.93
CA THR A 97 -19.58 -1.12 -11.88
C THR A 97 -19.72 -2.12 -10.72
N GLU A 98 -19.63 -3.40 -11.01
CA GLU A 98 -19.68 -4.46 -10.00
C GLU A 98 -18.35 -4.54 -9.23
N VAL A 99 -17.19 -4.42 -9.91
CA VAL A 99 -15.89 -4.39 -9.26
C VAL A 99 -15.74 -3.17 -8.34
N LEU A 100 -16.22 -2.00 -8.79
CA LEU A 100 -16.21 -0.79 -8.00
C LEU A 100 -17.13 -0.91 -6.76
N ALA A 101 -18.29 -1.53 -6.92
CA ALA A 101 -19.23 -1.78 -5.83
C ALA A 101 -18.63 -2.79 -4.82
N GLU A 102 -18.01 -3.88 -5.30
CA GLU A 102 -17.29 -4.86 -4.49
C GLU A 102 -16.22 -4.19 -3.63
N TRP A 103 -15.34 -3.39 -4.28
CA TRP A 103 -14.29 -2.69 -3.56
C TRP A 103 -14.84 -1.74 -2.48
N ARG A 104 -15.83 -0.92 -2.82
CA ARG A 104 -16.45 0.02 -1.86
C ARG A 104 -17.03 -0.69 -0.64
N GLU A 105 -17.76 -1.78 -0.86
CA GLU A 105 -18.38 -2.57 0.20
C GLU A 105 -17.30 -3.20 1.08
N LYS A 106 -16.37 -3.94 0.50
CA LYS A 106 -15.36 -4.71 1.22
C LYS A 106 -14.35 -3.84 1.93
N ASN A 107 -13.82 -2.83 1.25
CA ASN A 107 -12.91 -1.87 1.89
C ASN A 107 -13.60 -1.05 2.98
N GLY A 108 -14.86 -0.63 2.77
CA GLY A 108 -15.63 0.04 3.80
C GLY A 108 -15.81 -0.81 5.05
N GLU A 109 -16.05 -2.12 4.88
CA GLU A 109 -16.14 -3.08 5.99
C GLU A 109 -14.78 -3.25 6.69
N THR A 110 -13.69 -3.42 5.93
CA THR A 110 -12.33 -3.54 6.48
C THR A 110 -11.99 -2.32 7.35
N ARG A 111 -12.15 -1.10 6.83
CA ARG A 111 -11.84 0.14 7.56
C ARG A 111 -12.69 0.28 8.83
N ALA A 112 -13.97 0.01 8.75
CA ALA A 112 -14.86 0.08 9.90
C ALA A 112 -14.48 -0.94 10.99
N ARG A 113 -14.15 -2.18 10.62
CA ARG A 113 -13.76 -3.25 11.55
C ARG A 113 -12.41 -2.96 12.21
N MET A 114 -11.40 -2.52 11.44
CA MET A 114 -10.08 -2.17 11.97
C MET A 114 -10.16 -1.01 12.96
N ARG A 115 -10.89 0.05 12.63
CA ARG A 115 -11.14 1.17 13.54
C ARG A 115 -11.88 0.72 14.82
N ALA A 116 -12.86 -0.16 14.70
CA ALA A 116 -13.60 -0.70 15.86
C ALA A 116 -12.74 -1.57 16.77
N LEU A 117 -11.79 -2.33 16.23
CA LEU A 117 -10.82 -3.11 17.00
C LEU A 117 -9.85 -2.20 17.75
N GLY A 118 -9.47 -1.10 17.14
CA GLY A 118 -8.51 -0.15 17.71
C GLY A 118 -7.05 -0.55 17.47
N ARG A 119 -6.16 0.41 17.66
CA ARG A 119 -4.74 0.34 17.25
C ARG A 119 -3.96 -0.81 17.88
N ASP A 120 -4.24 -1.11 19.16
CA ASP A 120 -3.48 -2.07 19.97
C ASP A 120 -4.02 -3.52 19.88
N ALA A 121 -5.16 -3.74 19.25
CA ALA A 121 -5.66 -5.08 18.98
C ALA A 121 -4.76 -5.80 17.97
N THR A 122 -4.89 -7.12 17.87
CA THR A 122 -4.09 -7.92 16.93
C THR A 122 -4.97 -8.56 15.87
N LEU A 123 -4.42 -8.66 14.65
CA LEU A 123 -4.94 -9.46 13.55
C LEU A 123 -4.12 -10.74 13.41
N ASP A 124 -4.72 -11.76 12.83
CA ASP A 124 -3.99 -12.95 12.40
C ASP A 124 -3.48 -12.74 10.96
N THR A 125 -2.17 -12.69 10.79
CA THR A 125 -1.52 -12.44 9.50
C THR A 125 -0.60 -13.61 9.12
N LEU A 126 -0.04 -13.57 7.91
CA LEU A 126 0.99 -14.54 7.48
C LEU A 126 2.25 -14.50 8.34
N ALA A 127 2.55 -13.35 8.94
CA ALA A 127 3.66 -13.17 9.88
C ALA A 127 3.29 -13.58 11.32
N GLY A 128 2.05 -14.02 11.57
CA GLY A 128 1.49 -14.29 12.90
C GLY A 128 0.64 -13.13 13.42
N PRO A 129 0.37 -13.10 14.74
CA PRO A 129 -0.38 -12.01 15.36
C PRO A 129 0.32 -10.67 15.14
N TYR A 130 -0.40 -9.69 14.60
CA TYR A 130 0.16 -8.40 14.21
C TYR A 130 -0.75 -7.24 14.64
N PRO A 131 -0.20 -6.10 15.13
CA PRO A 131 -1.02 -4.99 15.62
C PRO A 131 -1.89 -4.39 14.50
N VAL A 132 -3.16 -4.14 14.83
CA VAL A 132 -4.13 -3.54 13.87
C VAL A 132 -3.63 -2.19 13.35
N GLY A 133 -3.10 -1.34 14.22
CA GLY A 133 -2.60 -0.03 13.81
C GLY A 133 -1.44 -0.11 12.82
N ASP A 134 -0.52 -1.04 13.04
CA ASP A 134 0.64 -1.23 12.17
C ASP A 134 0.22 -1.82 10.82
N GLN A 135 -0.69 -2.80 10.83
CA GLN A 135 -1.27 -3.34 9.60
C GLN A 135 -2.02 -2.26 8.81
N THR A 136 -2.72 -1.36 9.50
CA THR A 136 -3.42 -0.27 8.83
C THR A 136 -2.42 0.67 8.13
N PHE A 137 -1.27 0.98 8.74
CA PHE A 137 -0.24 1.78 8.07
C PHE A 137 0.33 1.12 6.80
N HIS A 138 0.44 -0.22 6.78
CA HIS A 138 0.79 -0.92 5.54
C HIS A 138 -0.29 -0.72 4.46
N TYR A 139 -1.57 -0.82 4.83
CA TYR A 139 -2.68 -0.56 3.89
C TYR A 139 -2.73 0.92 3.45
N ASP A 140 -2.44 1.86 4.34
CA ASP A 140 -2.32 3.28 3.99
C ASP A 140 -1.27 3.50 2.89
N SER A 141 -0.12 2.86 3.06
CA SER A 141 0.97 2.92 2.07
C SER A 141 0.56 2.29 0.73
N GLU A 142 -0.11 1.15 0.75
CA GLU A 142 -0.63 0.47 -0.44
C GLU A 142 -1.62 1.35 -1.19
N TYR A 143 -2.61 1.90 -0.49
CA TYR A 143 -3.63 2.77 -1.07
C TYR A 143 -3.04 4.06 -1.63
N ALA A 144 -2.13 4.70 -0.89
CA ALA A 144 -1.45 5.90 -1.35
C ALA A 144 -0.57 5.64 -2.57
N THR A 145 0.11 4.49 -2.61
CA THR A 145 0.94 4.08 -3.75
C THR A 145 0.09 3.86 -5.00
N HIS A 146 -1.02 3.16 -4.87
CA HIS A 146 -1.92 2.95 -5.99
C HIS A 146 -2.68 4.20 -6.41
N ALA A 147 -2.99 5.11 -5.49
CA ALA A 147 -3.49 6.45 -5.85
C ALA A 147 -2.49 7.21 -6.75
N ASP A 148 -1.20 7.16 -6.41
CA ASP A 148 -0.14 7.73 -7.25
C ASP A 148 0.03 6.97 -8.57
N ASP A 149 -0.06 5.63 -8.56
CA ASP A 149 0.09 4.79 -9.75
C ASP A 149 -1.00 5.03 -10.80
N VAL A 150 -2.22 5.36 -10.36
CA VAL A 150 -3.32 5.72 -11.27
C VAL A 150 -3.41 7.23 -11.57
N GLY A 151 -2.62 8.05 -10.86
CA GLY A 151 -2.62 9.51 -11.02
C GLY A 151 -3.82 10.19 -10.37
N ALA A 152 -4.31 9.66 -9.24
CA ALA A 152 -5.33 10.33 -8.45
C ALA A 152 -4.78 11.65 -7.89
N PRO A 153 -5.53 12.76 -7.97
CA PRO A 153 -5.01 14.07 -7.58
C PRO A 153 -4.79 14.18 -6.07
N VAL A 154 -3.72 14.86 -5.70
CA VAL A 154 -3.43 15.29 -4.33
C VAL A 154 -3.48 16.82 -4.34
N THR A 155 -4.23 17.41 -3.43
CA THR A 155 -4.28 18.88 -3.33
C THR A 155 -3.01 19.43 -2.72
N GLU A 156 -2.65 20.68 -3.04
CA GLU A 156 -1.47 21.36 -2.50
C GLU A 156 -1.45 21.34 -0.95
N ALA A 157 -2.61 21.51 -0.34
CA ALA A 157 -2.76 21.50 1.13
C ALA A 157 -2.48 20.12 1.76
N GLU A 158 -2.64 19.03 1.01
CA GLU A 158 -2.42 17.67 1.51
C GLU A 158 -0.98 17.17 1.31
N VAL A 159 -0.25 17.73 0.33
CA VAL A 159 1.06 17.21 -0.11
C VAL A 159 2.02 17.03 1.05
N GLU A 160 2.18 18.04 1.89
CA GLU A 160 3.14 18.00 3.00
C GLU A 160 2.77 16.92 4.03
N GLY A 161 1.55 16.93 4.54
CA GLY A 161 1.08 15.96 5.54
C GLY A 161 1.13 14.53 5.00
N ARG A 162 0.69 14.34 3.74
CA ARG A 162 0.73 13.03 3.06
C ARG A 162 2.16 12.52 2.89
N THR A 163 3.09 13.39 2.55
CA THR A 163 4.50 13.01 2.41
C THR A 163 5.12 12.63 3.76
N LEU A 164 4.84 13.39 4.81
CA LEU A 164 5.41 13.15 6.14
C LEU A 164 4.99 11.80 6.74
N TRP A 165 3.70 11.46 6.70
CA TRP A 165 3.29 10.16 7.22
C TRP A 165 3.84 9.00 6.37
N ARG A 166 3.95 9.15 5.04
CA ARG A 166 4.57 8.12 4.17
C ARG A 166 6.05 7.92 4.46
N VAL A 167 6.79 8.99 4.76
CA VAL A 167 8.19 8.90 5.23
C VAL A 167 8.26 8.11 6.53
N ALA A 168 7.38 8.41 7.48
CA ALA A 168 7.33 7.71 8.76
C ALA A 168 7.03 6.22 8.59
N VAL A 169 6.06 5.87 7.73
CA VAL A 169 5.71 4.46 7.43
C VAL A 169 6.86 3.74 6.71
N GLY A 170 7.53 4.40 5.74
CA GLY A 170 8.69 3.81 5.08
C GLY A 170 9.85 3.51 6.04
N ARG A 171 10.14 4.44 6.95
CA ARG A 171 11.16 4.21 8.01
C ARG A 171 10.75 3.10 8.97
N PHE A 172 9.50 3.09 9.38
CA PHE A 172 8.96 2.01 10.23
C PHE A 172 9.09 0.63 9.56
N ALA A 173 8.73 0.50 8.29
CA ALA A 173 8.84 -0.77 7.57
C ALA A 173 10.29 -1.23 7.41
N LEU A 174 11.25 -0.32 7.25
CA LEU A 174 12.69 -0.64 7.24
C LEU A 174 13.17 -1.16 8.61
N GLU A 175 12.73 -0.52 9.71
CA GLU A 175 13.03 -0.98 11.06
C GLU A 175 12.41 -2.36 11.35
N GLU A 176 11.16 -2.57 10.96
CA GLU A 176 10.44 -3.83 11.14
C GLU A 176 11.11 -5.01 10.43
N GLN A 177 11.64 -4.78 9.23
CA GLN A 177 12.33 -5.79 8.44
C GLN A 177 13.81 -5.98 8.84
N ASP A 178 14.29 -5.30 9.86
CA ASP A 178 15.72 -5.27 10.24
C ASP A 178 16.62 -4.97 9.01
N ALA A 179 16.16 -4.03 8.17
CA ALA A 179 16.84 -3.68 6.93
C ALA A 179 18.28 -3.21 7.22
N LYS A 180 19.23 -3.71 6.43
CA LYS A 180 20.66 -3.38 6.61
C LYS A 180 21.01 -2.06 5.94
N ILE A 181 20.31 -1.01 6.36
CA ILE A 181 20.48 0.36 5.87
C ILE A 181 20.43 1.32 7.06
N GLN A 182 21.31 2.29 7.05
CA GLN A 182 21.24 3.42 7.99
C GLN A 182 20.35 4.50 7.36
N VAL A 183 19.41 5.03 8.15
CA VAL A 183 18.49 6.08 7.72
C VAL A 183 18.47 7.17 8.77
N GLU A 184 18.87 8.38 8.37
CA GLU A 184 18.80 9.58 9.20
C GLU A 184 17.91 10.63 8.53
N GLN A 185 17.23 11.42 9.34
CA GLN A 185 16.35 12.50 8.88
C GLN A 185 16.79 13.85 9.43
N PRO A 186 17.88 14.44 8.93
CA PRO A 186 18.27 15.79 9.30
C PRO A 186 17.39 16.80 8.55
N ALA A 187 16.59 17.55 9.30
CA ALA A 187 15.72 18.63 8.81
C ALA A 187 14.73 18.21 7.71
N ASP A 188 15.04 18.46 6.44
CA ASP A 188 14.10 18.41 5.29
C ASP A 188 14.46 17.33 4.24
N HIS A 189 15.37 16.44 4.55
CA HIS A 189 15.82 15.35 3.66
C HIS A 189 16.09 14.07 4.45
N ILE A 190 16.32 12.99 3.72
CA ILE A 190 16.70 11.68 4.26
C ILE A 190 18.12 11.37 3.79
N TRP A 191 19.02 11.18 4.72
CA TRP A 191 20.33 10.58 4.43
C TRP A 191 20.24 9.08 4.63
N VAL A 192 20.83 8.32 3.72
CA VAL A 192 20.84 6.86 3.75
C VAL A 192 22.25 6.33 3.47
N ASN A 193 22.59 5.20 4.11
CA ASN A 193 23.81 4.45 3.82
C ASN A 193 23.51 2.96 3.81
N ALA A 194 23.73 2.31 2.68
CA ALA A 194 23.63 0.88 2.48
C ALA A 194 24.99 0.32 2.05
N ASP A 195 25.64 -0.45 2.90
CA ASP A 195 26.94 -1.09 2.65
C ASP A 195 28.04 -0.12 2.11
N GLY A 196 28.06 1.11 2.66
CA GLY A 196 29.02 2.16 2.25
C GLY A 196 28.60 2.97 1.03
N HIS A 197 27.41 2.72 0.47
CA HIS A 197 26.79 3.56 -0.56
C HIS A 197 25.90 4.58 0.11
N GLU A 198 26.19 5.86 -0.08
CA GLU A 198 25.46 6.95 0.55
C GLU A 198 24.63 7.72 -0.48
N ALA A 199 23.46 8.19 -0.03
CA ALA A 199 22.65 9.12 -0.79
C ALA A 199 21.91 10.08 0.14
N THR A 200 21.62 11.27 -0.38
CA THR A 200 20.70 12.23 0.22
C THR A 200 19.48 12.32 -0.69
N LEU A 201 18.33 12.01 -0.13
CA LEU A 201 17.06 11.95 -0.84
C LEU A 201 16.10 13.00 -0.30
N SER A 202 15.35 13.65 -1.17
CA SER A 202 14.15 14.38 -0.73
C SER A 202 13.12 13.39 -0.18
N TYR A 203 12.17 13.88 0.60
CA TYR A 203 11.08 13.03 1.13
C TYR A 203 10.31 12.28 0.03
N PRO A 204 9.90 12.90 -1.09
CA PRO A 204 9.26 12.17 -2.18
C PRO A 204 10.14 11.08 -2.81
N GLU A 205 11.45 11.33 -3.00
CA GLU A 205 12.38 10.32 -3.52
C GLU A 205 12.51 9.13 -2.57
N PHE A 206 12.62 9.39 -1.26
CA PHE A 206 12.64 8.34 -0.25
C PHE A 206 11.35 7.51 -0.28
N VAL A 207 10.17 8.17 -0.23
CA VAL A 207 8.87 7.49 -0.30
C VAL A 207 8.77 6.63 -1.55
N ASN A 208 9.12 7.16 -2.73
CA ASN A 208 9.08 6.41 -3.96
C ASN A 208 10.01 5.18 -3.93
N ALA A 209 11.20 5.31 -3.34
CA ALA A 209 12.12 4.19 -3.22
C ALA A 209 11.59 3.09 -2.29
N THR A 210 10.95 3.46 -1.15
CA THR A 210 10.39 2.47 -0.21
C THR A 210 9.25 1.65 -0.81
N VAL A 211 8.49 2.22 -1.73
CA VAL A 211 7.38 1.54 -2.44
C VAL A 211 7.80 0.96 -3.81
N GLY A 212 9.11 0.80 -4.08
CA GLY A 212 9.60 0.20 -5.32
C GLY A 212 9.40 1.04 -6.58
N ARG A 213 9.29 2.36 -6.44
CA ARG A 213 9.15 3.35 -7.54
C ARG A 213 10.31 4.37 -7.53
N PRO A 214 11.59 3.95 -7.40
CA PRO A 214 12.71 4.88 -7.29
C PRO A 214 12.83 5.76 -8.54
N ASP A 215 13.40 6.95 -8.36
CA ASP A 215 13.84 7.80 -9.48
C ASP A 215 14.97 7.07 -10.26
N GLU A 216 15.02 7.24 -11.58
CA GLU A 216 16.05 6.62 -12.44
C GLU A 216 17.49 7.02 -12.06
N ARG A 217 17.67 8.15 -11.37
CA ARG A 217 18.96 8.64 -10.86
C ARG A 217 19.38 8.05 -9.53
N THR A 218 18.47 7.35 -8.83
CA THR A 218 18.78 6.70 -7.55
C THR A 218 19.72 5.53 -7.78
N ASP A 219 20.82 5.46 -7.02
CA ASP A 219 21.72 4.29 -7.08
C ASP A 219 20.91 2.99 -6.88
N PRO A 220 21.02 2.01 -7.80
CA PRO A 220 20.25 0.76 -7.69
C PRO A 220 20.44 -0.01 -6.39
N ARG A 221 21.59 0.13 -5.73
CA ARG A 221 21.86 -0.51 -4.43
C ARG A 221 21.05 0.16 -3.33
N ILE A 222 21.03 1.51 -3.32
CA ILE A 222 20.20 2.29 -2.40
C ILE A 222 18.71 1.98 -2.66
N ALA A 223 18.28 2.02 -3.93
CA ALA A 223 16.91 1.70 -4.30
C ALA A 223 16.49 0.28 -3.85
N GLY A 224 17.37 -0.70 -4.04
CA GLY A 224 17.13 -2.07 -3.59
C GLY A 224 17.07 -2.21 -2.07
N ALA A 225 17.94 -1.51 -1.32
CA ALA A 225 17.97 -1.54 0.14
C ALA A 225 16.79 -0.81 0.78
N LEU A 226 16.22 0.19 0.11
CA LEU A 226 15.05 0.94 0.59
C LEU A 226 13.72 0.26 0.32
N ARG A 227 13.64 -0.64 -0.66
CA ARG A 227 12.38 -1.29 -1.04
C ARG A 227 11.86 -2.20 0.08
N CYS A 228 10.84 -1.74 0.79
CA CYS A 228 10.27 -2.44 1.96
C CYS A 228 8.72 -2.50 1.99
N LEU A 229 8.03 -1.75 1.11
CA LEU A 229 6.57 -1.63 1.07
C LEU A 229 5.96 -2.05 -0.28
N ALA A 230 6.70 -2.79 -1.13
CA ALA A 230 6.25 -3.17 -2.48
C ALA A 230 6.53 -4.64 -2.78
#